data_6f6862e7d3732fb2a2f16ee57639ccaa
#
_entry.id   6f6862e7d3732fb2a2f16ee57639ccaa
#
_cell.length_a   1.000
_cell.length_b   1.000
_cell.length_c   1.000
_cell.angle_alpha   90.00
_cell.angle_beta   90.00
_cell.angle_gamma   90.00
#
_symmetry.space_group_name_H-M   'P 1'
#
loop_
_entity.id
_entity.type
_entity.pdbx_description
1 polymer ?
#
loop_
_entity_poly.entity_id
_entity_poly.type
_entity_poly.pdbx_seq_one_letter_code
_entity_poly.pdbx_strand_id
1 'polypeptide(L)'
;MQDQWYTFTMFDAQAWYVRDIILGNITLPAQVDLEQDVEERQTAEEALKDDYDCIACQGSYIAELIKETDYPSFDIEATNQVFYRWKQHKKNGIMTFRDQGGFVSPMDKTISTSHRKTWSEEFDDSKEAYLK
;
A
#
# COMPACT_ATOMS: atom_id res chain seq x y z
N MET A 1 -6.52 -10.15 12.03
CA MET A 1 -5.55 -9.12 11.54
C MET A 1 -5.83 -8.98 10.07
N GLN A 2 -6.40 -7.86 9.66
CA GLN A 2 -6.65 -7.61 8.24
C GLN A 2 -5.31 -7.42 7.54
N ASP A 3 -5.18 -8.00 6.34
CA ASP A 3 -4.00 -7.78 5.51
C ASP A 3 -3.90 -6.29 5.15
N GLN A 4 -2.83 -5.63 5.58
CA GLN A 4 -2.57 -4.23 5.27
C GLN A 4 -1.68 -4.15 4.02
N TRP A 5 -2.27 -3.66 2.92
CA TRP A 5 -1.61 -3.53 1.63
C TRP A 5 -0.76 -2.26 1.53
N TYR A 6 -1.30 -1.16 2.01
CA TYR A 6 -0.69 0.17 1.95
C TYR A 6 0.04 0.60 3.23
N THR A 7 0.48 -0.30 4.07
CA THR A 7 0.92 -0.05 5.45
C THR A 7 1.73 1.23 5.64
N PHE A 8 2.88 1.34 4.97
CA PHE A 8 3.77 2.50 5.16
C PHE A 8 3.21 3.78 4.52
N THR A 9 2.65 3.67 3.32
CA THR A 9 2.03 4.82 2.64
C THR A 9 0.84 5.35 3.44
N MET A 10 0.06 4.48 4.06
CA MET A 10 -1.07 4.87 4.91
C MET A 10 -0.59 5.62 6.15
N PHE A 11 0.41 5.11 6.85
CA PHE A 11 0.97 5.80 8.03
C PHE A 11 1.57 7.15 7.66
N ASP A 12 2.25 7.24 6.54
CA ASP A 12 2.84 8.48 6.07
C ASP A 12 1.77 9.51 5.70
N ALA A 13 0.77 9.12 4.91
CA ALA A 13 -0.36 10.00 4.58
C ALA A 13 -1.13 10.47 5.82
N GLN A 14 -1.37 9.59 6.79
CA GLN A 14 -1.98 9.94 8.07
C GLN A 14 -1.12 10.93 8.86
N ALA A 15 0.19 10.75 8.89
CA ALA A 15 1.11 11.66 9.58
C ALA A 15 1.07 13.07 8.95
N TRP A 16 1.00 13.16 7.62
CA TRP A 16 0.85 14.44 6.92
C TRP A 16 -0.49 15.10 7.24
N TYR A 17 -1.57 14.34 7.25
CA TYR A 17 -2.89 14.85 7.60
C TYR A 17 -2.94 15.40 9.03
N VAL A 18 -2.41 14.65 10.01
CA VAL A 18 -2.31 15.08 11.41
C VAL A 18 -1.40 16.31 11.56
N ARG A 19 -0.28 16.36 10.83
CA ARG A 19 0.59 17.55 10.77
C ARG A 19 -0.21 18.78 10.38
N ASP A 20 -1.03 18.69 9.34
CA ASP A 20 -1.77 19.85 8.82
C ASP A 20 -2.93 20.28 9.74
N ILE A 21 -3.51 19.35 10.48
CA ILE A 21 -4.43 19.69 11.58
C ILE A 21 -3.70 20.47 12.67
N ILE A 22 -2.54 20.00 13.12
CA ILE A 22 -1.75 20.64 14.19
C ILE A 22 -1.30 22.06 13.76
N LEU A 23 -0.93 22.21 12.50
CA LEU A 23 -0.53 23.50 11.93
C LEU A 23 -1.71 24.46 11.63
N GLY A 24 -2.96 23.97 11.75
CA GLY A 24 -4.16 24.73 11.45
C GLY A 24 -4.45 24.89 9.96
N ASN A 25 -3.81 24.11 9.10
CA ASN A 25 -4.07 24.08 7.66
C ASN A 25 -5.38 23.35 7.33
N ILE A 26 -5.73 22.35 8.14
CA ILE A 26 -6.97 21.58 8.05
C ILE A 26 -7.79 21.83 9.31
N THR A 27 -9.06 22.16 9.13
CA THR A 27 -10.03 22.27 10.23
C THR A 27 -10.80 20.96 10.35
N LEU A 28 -10.79 20.36 11.53
CA LEU A 28 -11.58 19.17 11.78
C LEU A 28 -13.08 19.46 11.63
N PRO A 29 -13.86 18.55 11.06
CA PRO A 29 -15.32 18.61 11.05
C PRO A 29 -15.90 18.67 12.47
N ALA A 30 -17.19 19.00 12.58
CA ALA A 30 -17.88 18.91 13.86
C ALA A 30 -17.90 17.45 14.38
N GLN A 31 -17.98 17.27 15.69
CA GLN A 31 -17.94 15.95 16.30
C GLN A 31 -19.02 15.01 15.74
N VAL A 32 -20.21 15.53 15.48
CA VAL A 32 -21.31 14.74 14.90
C VAL A 32 -20.94 14.20 13.51
N ASP A 33 -20.26 15.01 12.68
CA ASP A 33 -19.84 14.60 11.34
C ASP A 33 -18.75 13.54 11.42
N LEU A 34 -17.85 13.65 12.40
CA LEU A 34 -16.80 12.65 12.65
C LEU A 34 -17.40 11.31 13.11
N GLU A 35 -18.38 11.34 14.01
CA GLU A 35 -19.07 10.14 14.47
C GLU A 35 -19.81 9.44 13.32
N GLN A 36 -20.47 10.21 12.47
CA GLN A 36 -21.11 9.68 11.27
C GLN A 36 -20.10 9.07 10.29
N ASP A 37 -18.97 9.72 10.02
CA ASP A 37 -17.90 9.19 9.16
C ASP A 37 -17.37 7.85 9.69
N VAL A 38 -17.20 7.72 11.01
CA VAL A 38 -16.79 6.47 11.66
C VAL A 38 -17.80 5.35 11.42
N GLU A 39 -19.09 5.61 11.59
CA GLU A 39 -20.15 4.62 11.35
C GLU A 39 -20.23 4.19 9.88
N GLU A 40 -20.10 5.14 8.95
CA GLU A 40 -20.07 4.87 7.51
C GLU A 40 -18.88 4.01 7.13
N ARG A 41 -17.68 4.31 7.67
CA ARG A 41 -16.45 3.52 7.43
C ARG A 41 -16.54 2.11 8.03
N GLN A 42 -17.09 1.96 9.22
CA GLN A 42 -17.31 0.65 9.83
C GLN A 42 -18.26 -0.19 8.97
N THR A 43 -19.35 0.39 8.51
CA THR A 43 -20.31 -0.28 7.62
C THR A 43 -19.65 -0.70 6.30
N ALA A 44 -18.85 0.18 5.72
CA ALA A 44 -18.11 -0.12 4.49
C ALA A 44 -17.08 -1.25 4.72
N GLU A 45 -16.37 -1.25 5.85
CA GLU A 45 -15.41 -2.29 6.21
C GLU A 45 -16.08 -3.65 6.40
N GLU A 46 -17.25 -3.70 7.06
CA GLU A 46 -18.02 -4.94 7.24
C GLU A 46 -18.57 -5.50 5.92
N ALA A 47 -18.73 -4.67 4.90
CA ALA A 47 -19.18 -5.07 3.58
C ALA A 47 -18.07 -5.66 2.68
N LEU A 48 -16.80 -5.54 3.07
CA LEU A 48 -15.66 -6.07 2.31
C LEU A 48 -15.73 -7.61 2.27
N LYS A 49 -15.53 -8.17 1.08
CA LYS A 49 -15.69 -9.61 0.84
C LYS A 49 -14.36 -10.32 0.66
N ASP A 50 -13.40 -9.65 0.08
CA ASP A 50 -12.10 -10.24 -0.25
C ASP A 50 -10.97 -9.20 -0.23
N ASP A 51 -9.75 -9.63 -0.50
CA ASP A 51 -8.57 -8.76 -0.50
C ASP A 51 -8.62 -7.70 -1.62
N TYR A 52 -9.35 -7.92 -2.71
CA TYR A 52 -9.47 -6.92 -3.77
C TYR A 52 -10.30 -5.73 -3.28
N ASP A 53 -11.39 -6.02 -2.56
CA ASP A 53 -12.20 -5.00 -1.89
C ASP A 53 -11.37 -4.27 -0.84
N CYS A 54 -10.58 -5.00 -0.05
CA CYS A 54 -9.68 -4.41 0.96
C CYS A 54 -8.63 -3.48 0.34
N ILE A 55 -7.99 -3.88 -0.76
CA ILE A 55 -7.00 -3.06 -1.48
C ILE A 55 -7.67 -1.78 -2.00
N ALA A 56 -8.82 -1.90 -2.64
CA ALA A 56 -9.57 -0.76 -3.17
C ALA A 56 -9.99 0.21 -2.06
N CYS A 57 -10.51 -0.30 -0.95
CA CYS A 57 -10.92 0.48 0.21
C CYS A 57 -9.74 1.25 0.82
N GLN A 58 -8.59 0.59 1.04
CA GLN A 58 -7.39 1.24 1.56
C GLN A 58 -6.84 2.29 0.59
N GLY A 59 -6.86 2.02 -0.71
CA GLY A 59 -6.48 2.99 -1.74
C GLY A 59 -7.37 4.22 -1.72
N SER A 60 -8.69 4.06 -1.61
CA SER A 60 -9.66 5.16 -1.52
C SER A 60 -9.44 6.01 -0.27
N TYR A 61 -9.20 5.39 0.88
CA TYR A 61 -8.88 6.09 2.11
C TYR A 61 -7.63 6.96 1.99
N ILE A 62 -6.55 6.43 1.40
CA ILE A 62 -5.33 7.21 1.15
C ILE A 62 -5.61 8.36 0.18
N ALA A 63 -6.39 8.12 -0.89
CA ALA A 63 -6.75 9.16 -1.84
C ALA A 63 -7.47 10.34 -1.18
N GLU A 64 -8.34 10.08 -0.20
CA GLU A 64 -9.00 11.11 0.59
C GLU A 64 -8.00 11.92 1.42
N LEU A 65 -7.09 11.26 2.15
CA LEU A 65 -6.08 11.94 2.97
C LEU A 65 -5.15 12.83 2.14
N ILE A 66 -4.65 12.32 1.02
CA ILE A 66 -3.70 13.08 0.17
C ILE A 66 -4.38 14.23 -0.57
N LYS A 67 -5.68 14.17 -0.79
CA LYS A 67 -6.44 15.24 -1.42
C LYS A 67 -6.51 16.49 -0.54
N GLU A 68 -6.54 16.31 0.76
CA GLU A 68 -6.67 17.38 1.76
C GLU A 68 -5.30 17.96 2.19
N THR A 69 -4.19 17.36 1.72
CA THR A 69 -2.82 17.75 2.09
C THR A 69 -1.97 18.05 0.86
N ASP A 70 -0.75 18.54 1.07
CA ASP A 70 0.28 18.67 0.03
C ASP A 70 1.14 17.40 -0.13
N TYR A 71 0.64 16.25 0.31
CA TYR A 71 1.30 14.95 0.11
C TYR A 71 1.53 14.68 -1.38
N PRO A 72 2.71 14.18 -1.77
CA PRO A 72 2.99 13.88 -3.16
C PRO A 72 1.96 12.91 -3.76
N SER A 73 1.23 13.38 -4.77
CA SER A 73 0.23 12.56 -5.45
C SER A 73 0.87 11.41 -6.22
N PHE A 74 0.23 10.26 -6.24
CA PHE A 74 0.61 9.11 -7.04
C PHE A 74 -0.63 8.39 -7.59
N ASP A 75 -0.44 7.53 -8.56
CA ASP A 75 -1.51 6.78 -9.21
C ASP A 75 -2.00 5.63 -8.31
N ILE A 76 -3.07 5.90 -7.54
CA ILE A 76 -3.68 4.93 -6.61
C ILE A 76 -4.17 3.69 -7.37
N GLU A 77 -4.81 3.87 -8.53
CA GLU A 77 -5.32 2.74 -9.30
C GLU A 77 -4.18 1.87 -9.84
N ALA A 78 -3.12 2.48 -10.36
CA ALA A 78 -1.93 1.73 -10.76
C ALA A 78 -1.30 0.98 -9.57
N THR A 79 -1.33 1.55 -8.37
CA THR A 79 -0.85 0.90 -7.15
C THR A 79 -1.75 -0.28 -6.76
N ASN A 80 -3.08 -0.12 -6.81
CA ASN A 80 -4.02 -1.23 -6.61
C ASN A 80 -3.70 -2.39 -7.56
N GLN A 81 -3.45 -2.10 -8.84
CA GLN A 81 -3.11 -3.12 -9.84
C GLN A 81 -1.79 -3.86 -9.51
N VAL A 82 -0.81 -3.18 -8.91
CA VAL A 82 0.42 -3.84 -8.43
C VAL A 82 0.08 -4.85 -7.33
N PHE A 83 -0.75 -4.48 -6.36
CA PHE A 83 -1.16 -5.38 -5.28
C PHE A 83 -2.02 -6.56 -5.78
N TYR A 84 -2.94 -6.32 -6.72
CA TYR A 84 -3.72 -7.39 -7.36
C TYR A 84 -2.82 -8.40 -8.06
N ARG A 85 -1.84 -7.93 -8.81
CA ARG A 85 -0.86 -8.78 -9.49
C ARG A 85 0.00 -9.56 -8.47
N TRP A 86 0.46 -8.88 -7.42
CA TRP A 86 1.24 -9.53 -6.36
C TRP A 86 0.46 -10.66 -5.68
N LYS A 87 -0.81 -10.42 -5.35
CA LYS A 87 -1.72 -11.44 -4.81
C LYS A 87 -1.87 -12.62 -5.77
N GLN A 88 -2.02 -12.35 -7.05
CA GLN A 88 -2.13 -13.40 -8.07
C GLN A 88 -0.85 -14.24 -8.17
N HIS A 89 0.32 -13.60 -8.12
CA HIS A 89 1.60 -14.31 -8.09
C HIS A 89 1.72 -15.20 -6.84
N LYS A 90 1.33 -14.67 -5.68
CA LYS A 90 1.32 -15.43 -4.42
C LYS A 90 0.42 -16.66 -4.50
N LYS A 91 -0.76 -16.53 -5.12
CA LYS A 91 -1.69 -17.64 -5.32
C LYS A 91 -1.14 -18.70 -6.27
N ASN A 92 -0.42 -18.29 -7.31
CA ASN A 92 0.15 -19.19 -8.31
C ASN A 92 1.40 -19.92 -7.83
N GLY A 93 2.17 -19.34 -6.91
CA GLY A 93 3.41 -19.95 -6.42
C GLY A 93 3.93 -19.32 -5.14
N ILE A 94 3.39 -19.76 -4.00
CA ILE A 94 3.69 -19.21 -2.67
C ILE A 94 5.19 -19.18 -2.33
N MET A 95 5.97 -20.14 -2.87
CA MET A 95 7.39 -20.25 -2.60
C MET A 95 8.27 -19.35 -3.48
N THR A 96 7.76 -18.93 -4.63
CA THR A 96 8.56 -18.25 -5.66
C THR A 96 7.99 -16.89 -6.08
N PHE A 97 6.85 -16.47 -5.53
CA PHE A 97 6.15 -15.27 -6.00
C PHE A 97 6.97 -13.98 -5.84
N ARG A 98 7.87 -13.92 -4.86
CA ARG A 98 8.75 -12.76 -4.63
C ARG A 98 9.84 -12.63 -5.68
N ASP A 99 10.21 -13.74 -6.33
CA ASP A 99 11.24 -13.76 -7.37
C ASP A 99 10.70 -13.37 -8.76
N GLN A 100 9.38 -13.28 -8.88
CA GLN A 100 8.72 -12.93 -10.13
C GLN A 100 8.72 -11.42 -10.33
N GLY A 101 9.30 -10.96 -11.42
CA GLY A 101 9.23 -9.56 -11.84
C GLY A 101 7.94 -9.22 -12.61
N GLY A 102 7.98 -8.11 -13.32
CA GLY A 102 6.90 -7.67 -14.20
C GLY A 102 5.88 -6.77 -13.54
N PHE A 103 6.17 -6.23 -12.34
CA PHE A 103 5.38 -5.17 -11.72
C PHE A 103 5.69 -3.84 -12.38
N VAL A 104 4.65 -3.08 -12.71
CA VAL A 104 4.78 -1.74 -13.28
C VAL A 104 4.78 -0.73 -12.14
N SER A 105 5.82 0.10 -12.06
CA SER A 105 5.89 1.18 -11.08
C SER A 105 4.77 2.19 -11.31
N PRO A 106 3.97 2.54 -10.27
CA PRO A 106 2.94 3.58 -10.40
C PRO A 106 3.54 4.98 -10.57
N MET A 107 4.82 5.17 -10.24
CA MET A 107 5.48 6.47 -10.27
C MET A 107 6.05 6.79 -11.67
N ASP A 108 6.86 5.91 -12.21
CA ASP A 108 7.67 6.16 -13.43
C ASP A 108 7.41 5.14 -14.55
N LYS A 109 6.48 4.22 -14.34
CA LYS A 109 6.10 3.16 -15.29
C LYS A 109 7.23 2.18 -15.63
N THR A 110 8.35 2.19 -14.91
CA THR A 110 9.38 1.17 -15.04
C THR A 110 8.82 -0.21 -14.65
N ILE A 111 9.40 -1.26 -15.22
CA ILE A 111 8.97 -2.63 -14.95
C ILE A 111 10.01 -3.29 -14.06
N SER A 112 9.57 -3.85 -12.93
CA SER A 112 10.44 -4.61 -12.04
C SER A 112 10.96 -5.86 -12.77
N THR A 113 12.24 -6.14 -12.58
CA THR A 113 12.86 -7.35 -13.09
C THR A 113 12.79 -8.47 -12.06
N SER A 114 12.88 -9.73 -12.51
CA SER A 114 13.08 -10.87 -11.61
C SER A 114 14.31 -10.66 -10.74
N HIS A 115 14.26 -11.06 -9.47
CA HIS A 115 15.43 -11.02 -8.57
C HIS A 115 16.55 -11.96 -9.01
N ARG A 116 16.28 -12.92 -9.87
CA ARG A 116 17.30 -13.79 -10.48
C ARG A 116 18.10 -13.04 -11.55
N LYS A 117 18.78 -11.99 -11.13
CA LYS A 117 19.83 -11.37 -11.93
C LYS A 117 21.20 -11.87 -11.46
N THR A 118 22.17 -11.79 -12.35
CA THR A 118 23.57 -12.21 -12.12
C THR A 118 24.13 -11.75 -10.78
N TRP A 119 23.81 -10.54 -10.33
CA TRP A 119 24.29 -10.02 -9.05
C TRP A 119 23.69 -10.72 -7.82
N SER A 120 22.44 -11.24 -7.91
CA SER A 120 21.81 -12.00 -6.82
C SER A 120 22.25 -13.47 -6.82
N GLU A 121 22.72 -13.95 -7.97
CA GLU A 121 23.34 -15.29 -8.09
C GLU A 121 24.76 -15.32 -7.55
N GLU A 122 25.45 -14.14 -7.56
CA GLU A 122 26.77 -13.96 -6.97
C GLU A 122 26.73 -13.72 -5.45
N PHE A 123 25.56 -13.45 -4.90
CA PHE A 123 25.38 -13.22 -3.46
C PHE A 123 25.23 -14.58 -2.76
N ASP A 124 26.31 -15.03 -2.14
CA ASP A 124 26.32 -16.23 -1.33
C ASP A 124 25.92 -15.90 0.12
N ASP A 125 24.65 -16.16 0.46
CA ASP A 125 24.09 -16.03 1.80
C ASP A 125 24.12 -17.36 2.59
N SER A 126 24.91 -18.31 2.13
CA SER A 126 25.12 -19.57 2.84
C SER A 126 25.83 -19.35 4.19
N LYS A 127 25.60 -20.24 5.12
CA LYS A 127 26.27 -20.22 6.43
C LYS A 127 27.79 -20.24 6.30
N GLU A 128 28.29 -20.95 5.29
CA GLU A 128 29.71 -21.07 4.98
C GLU A 128 30.34 -19.76 4.52
N ALA A 129 29.58 -18.90 3.84
CA ALA A 129 30.03 -17.58 3.46
C ALA A 129 30.16 -16.63 4.64
N TYR A 130 29.28 -16.77 5.64
CA TYR A 130 29.31 -15.96 6.88
C TYR A 130 30.43 -16.38 7.86
N LEU A 131 30.99 -17.58 7.72
CA LEU A 131 32.00 -18.11 8.63
C LEU A 131 33.44 -17.95 8.10
N LYS A 132 33.63 -17.31 6.96
CA LYS A 132 34.94 -16.91 6.39
C LYS A 132 35.33 -15.53 6.87
#